data_1ac11511dbe2aa91056229d7f4508f9c
#
_entry.id   1ac11511dbe2aa91056229d7f4508f9c
#
_cell.length_a   1.000
_cell.length_b   1.000
_cell.length_c   1.000
_cell.angle_alpha   90.00
_cell.angle_beta   90.00
_cell.angle_gamma   90.00
#
_symmetry.space_group_name_H-M   'P 1'
#
loop_
_entity.id
_entity.type
_entity.pdbx_description
1 polymer ?
#
loop_
_entity_poly.entity_id
_entity_poly.type
_entity_poly.pdbx_seq_one_letter_code
_entity_poly.pdbx_strand_id
1 'polypeptide(L)'
;MANKNVEVMRGNPETAVKKLAIPIMISMLLTASYNIIDGIWIAGLGQEAIAGIGFITPIFMILNGVSVGLGSGATSSISRFVGAKNHKKASQSAAHSLLIFLIASVVLTIVLLILQEPLLKLYGASGESLAQGIKYGTPLFLGLFAFIFANGASGILRGEGDMKRAMYAVVVSVILNAILDPICIYILGWGSAGAAIATILSSICSAIVILYWILVKKDTYVDVNLGEFKFDSSIAKDILKVGIPASMDMLVMAIAMSLYMIFISSIAGEFGIASFTSGQRLYLFAIMPLTAIGTAVTAVVGSSFGAKNGEYISRAHKFGAKFGIIFGTCVTLILVVFATQLSTIFAYTAETAHLVPEITRYLQIACLCLPLTGAGMASTFFYQGIGKGTISLFWTIIREVIFTVGATFFFGIYLGWGLIGIWAGLAIGRAAASILNYLYARYTIKGIRETLGN
;
A
#
# COMPACT_ATOMS: atom_id res chain seq x y z
N MET A 1 7.92 -15.72 22.03
CA MET A 1 7.73 -14.37 21.43
C MET A 1 6.29 -14.15 20.98
N ALA A 2 5.64 -15.11 20.35
CA ALA A 2 4.27 -15.02 19.85
C ALA A 2 3.23 -14.54 20.89
N ASN A 3 3.23 -15.10 22.11
CA ASN A 3 2.31 -14.67 23.16
C ASN A 3 2.49 -13.19 23.54
N LYS A 4 3.73 -12.67 23.56
CA LYS A 4 4.02 -11.28 23.91
C LYS A 4 3.47 -10.29 22.87
N ASN A 5 3.52 -10.62 21.58
CA ASN A 5 2.97 -9.76 20.51
C ASN A 5 1.44 -9.73 20.58
N VAL A 6 0.82 -10.87 20.81
CA VAL A 6 -0.64 -10.99 21.00
C VAL A 6 -1.09 -10.26 22.27
N GLU A 7 -0.32 -10.34 23.38
CA GLU A 7 -0.61 -9.57 24.60
C GLU A 7 -0.55 -8.07 24.36
N VAL A 8 0.43 -7.58 23.59
CA VAL A 8 0.50 -6.16 23.20
C VAL A 8 -0.74 -5.77 22.40
N MET A 9 -1.17 -6.59 21.44
CA MET A 9 -2.32 -6.29 20.57
C MET A 9 -3.66 -6.34 21.33
N ARG A 10 -3.78 -7.21 22.35
CA ARG A 10 -4.96 -7.30 23.23
C ARG A 10 -4.92 -6.34 24.41
N GLY A 11 -3.79 -5.73 24.69
CA GLY A 11 -3.57 -4.82 25.80
C GLY A 11 -4.12 -3.42 25.56
N ASN A 12 -3.45 -2.40 26.09
CA ASN A 12 -3.86 -1.01 25.90
C ASN A 12 -3.82 -0.64 24.40
N PRO A 13 -4.97 -0.25 23.79
CA PRO A 13 -5.07 -0.02 22.35
C PRO A 13 -4.13 1.08 21.84
N GLU A 14 -3.90 2.12 22.61
CA GLU A 14 -3.07 3.26 22.22
C GLU A 14 -1.59 2.84 22.13
N THR A 15 -1.13 2.11 23.13
CA THR A 15 0.23 1.53 23.15
C THR A 15 0.40 0.50 22.05
N ALA A 16 -0.63 -0.31 21.79
CA ALA A 16 -0.64 -1.31 20.73
C ALA A 16 -0.49 -0.65 19.36
N VAL A 17 -1.33 0.31 19.00
CA VAL A 17 -1.25 1.03 17.72
C VAL A 17 0.14 1.64 17.53
N LYS A 18 0.69 2.33 18.54
CA LYS A 18 2.03 2.93 18.45
C LYS A 18 3.13 1.88 18.23
N LYS A 19 3.15 0.80 19.03
CA LYS A 19 4.17 -0.25 18.92
C LYS A 19 4.11 -1.03 17.61
N LEU A 20 2.92 -1.20 17.06
CA LEU A 20 2.71 -1.91 15.80
C LEU A 20 2.98 -1.04 14.58
N ALA A 21 2.67 0.27 14.65
CA ALA A 21 2.88 1.19 13.53
C ALA A 21 4.37 1.41 13.20
N ILE A 22 5.24 1.55 14.21
CA ILE A 22 6.66 1.90 14.01
C ILE A 22 7.40 0.90 13.11
N PRO A 23 7.35 -0.42 13.33
CA PRO A 23 8.02 -1.36 12.43
C PRO A 23 7.49 -1.31 10.99
N ILE A 24 6.18 -1.08 10.81
CA ILE A 24 5.58 -0.96 9.48
C ILE A 24 6.06 0.33 8.79
N MET A 25 6.14 1.45 9.51
CA MET A 25 6.71 2.69 8.98
C MET A 25 8.14 2.49 8.47
N ILE A 26 8.98 1.82 9.24
CA ILE A 26 10.37 1.52 8.87
C ILE A 26 10.40 0.68 7.59
N SER A 27 9.60 -0.40 7.52
CA SER A 27 9.56 -1.25 6.32
C SER A 27 9.06 -0.51 5.08
N MET A 28 8.05 0.35 5.22
CA MET A 28 7.53 1.13 4.08
C MET A 28 8.55 2.17 3.58
N LEU A 29 9.24 2.86 4.49
CA LEU A 29 10.30 3.82 4.11
C LEU A 29 11.48 3.11 3.45
N LEU A 30 11.89 1.95 3.94
CA LEU A 30 12.93 1.14 3.31
C LEU A 30 12.52 0.68 1.90
N THR A 31 11.28 0.23 1.72
CA THR A 31 10.75 -0.12 0.40
C THR A 31 10.76 1.07 -0.55
N ALA A 32 10.41 2.26 -0.07
CA ALA A 32 10.46 3.47 -0.88
C ALA A 32 11.89 3.84 -1.29
N SER A 33 12.84 3.74 -0.36
CA SER A 33 14.26 3.98 -0.65
C SER A 33 14.80 2.97 -1.66
N TYR A 34 14.40 1.72 -1.54
CA TYR A 34 14.76 0.67 -2.48
C TYR A 34 14.25 0.99 -3.91
N ASN A 35 13.00 1.42 -4.07
CA ASN A 35 12.46 1.77 -5.39
C ASN A 35 13.27 2.88 -6.10
N ILE A 36 13.92 3.75 -5.35
CA ILE A 36 14.83 4.75 -5.91
C ILE A 36 16.12 4.09 -6.38
N ILE A 37 16.71 3.21 -5.57
CA ILE A 37 17.96 2.50 -5.90
C ILE A 37 17.77 1.62 -7.14
N ASP A 38 16.69 0.85 -7.20
CA ASP A 38 16.31 0.03 -8.35
C ASP A 38 16.17 0.88 -9.62
N GLY A 39 15.49 2.02 -9.51
CA GLY A 39 15.39 2.98 -10.61
C GLY A 39 16.75 3.51 -11.13
N ILE A 40 17.72 3.69 -10.25
CA ILE A 40 19.10 4.10 -10.64
C ILE A 40 19.78 2.99 -11.46
N TRP A 41 19.68 1.73 -11.03
CA TRP A 41 20.26 0.61 -11.76
C TRP A 41 19.59 0.40 -13.13
N ILE A 42 18.26 0.51 -13.20
CA ILE A 42 17.50 0.42 -14.45
C ILE A 42 17.88 1.54 -15.43
N ALA A 43 18.15 2.75 -14.92
CA ALA A 43 18.52 3.89 -15.75
C ALA A 43 19.80 3.65 -16.57
N GLY A 44 20.72 2.83 -16.09
CA GLY A 44 21.93 2.44 -16.80
C GLY A 44 21.73 1.48 -17.99
N LEU A 45 20.52 0.93 -18.19
CA LEU A 45 20.21 -0.02 -19.28
C LEU A 45 19.88 0.66 -20.61
N GLY A 46 19.70 1.97 -20.65
CA GLY A 46 19.35 2.72 -21.85
C GLY A 46 17.85 2.97 -22.03
N GLN A 47 17.53 3.80 -23.01
CA GLN A 47 16.19 4.37 -23.20
C GLN A 47 15.13 3.29 -23.50
N GLU A 48 15.43 2.32 -24.35
CA GLU A 48 14.48 1.27 -24.73
C GLU A 48 14.12 0.36 -23.55
N ALA A 49 15.10 0.04 -22.70
CA ALA A 49 14.87 -0.77 -21.51
C ALA A 49 14.02 0.00 -20.48
N ILE A 50 14.32 1.29 -20.22
CA ILE A 50 13.51 2.14 -19.34
C ILE A 50 12.08 2.22 -19.86
N ALA A 51 11.88 2.43 -21.16
CA ALA A 51 10.55 2.49 -21.76
C ALA A 51 9.81 1.14 -21.64
N GLY A 52 10.48 0.02 -21.94
CA GLY A 52 9.91 -1.32 -21.82
C GLY A 52 9.46 -1.64 -20.39
N ILE A 53 10.29 -1.36 -19.37
CA ILE A 53 9.96 -1.52 -17.96
C ILE A 53 8.84 -0.54 -17.55
N GLY A 54 8.87 0.68 -18.08
CA GLY A 54 7.82 1.69 -17.85
C GLY A 54 6.43 1.21 -18.24
N PHE A 55 6.30 0.46 -19.34
CA PHE A 55 5.02 -0.14 -19.75
C PHE A 55 4.54 -1.27 -18.82
N ILE A 56 5.44 -1.93 -18.09
CA ILE A 56 5.08 -2.94 -17.08
C ILE A 56 4.62 -2.29 -15.76
N THR A 57 5.06 -1.07 -15.46
CA THR A 57 4.80 -0.40 -14.18
C THR A 57 3.32 -0.35 -13.79
N PRO A 58 2.34 0.00 -14.66
CA PRO A 58 0.92 -0.01 -14.30
C PRO A 58 0.42 -1.41 -13.93
N ILE A 59 0.88 -2.44 -14.63
CA ILE A 59 0.54 -3.83 -14.35
C ILE A 59 1.07 -4.22 -12.96
N PHE A 60 2.32 -3.85 -12.67
CA PHE A 60 2.95 -4.12 -11.38
C PHE A 60 2.26 -3.40 -10.21
N MET A 61 1.77 -2.18 -10.42
CA MET A 61 0.96 -1.46 -9.43
C MET A 61 -0.33 -2.22 -9.08
N ILE A 62 -1.02 -2.78 -10.07
CA ILE A 62 -2.22 -3.60 -9.86
C ILE A 62 -1.86 -4.86 -9.06
N LEU A 63 -0.76 -5.54 -9.42
CA LEU A 63 -0.28 -6.74 -8.72
C LEU A 63 0.07 -6.45 -7.26
N ASN A 64 0.72 -5.31 -7.02
CA ASN A 64 1.00 -4.84 -5.66
C ASN A 64 -0.30 -4.60 -4.88
N GLY A 65 -1.28 -3.94 -5.51
CA GLY A 65 -2.61 -3.74 -4.94
C GLY A 65 -3.28 -5.05 -4.53
N VAL A 66 -3.24 -6.06 -5.40
CA VAL A 66 -3.79 -7.40 -5.10
C VAL A 66 -3.05 -8.05 -3.92
N SER A 67 -1.71 -8.01 -3.93
CA SER A 67 -0.89 -8.63 -2.88
C SER A 67 -1.14 -7.98 -1.50
N VAL A 68 -1.14 -6.65 -1.45
CA VAL A 68 -1.38 -5.89 -0.22
C VAL A 68 -2.83 -6.04 0.25
N GLY A 69 -3.78 -6.04 -0.68
CA GLY A 69 -5.20 -6.20 -0.39
C GLY A 69 -5.51 -7.56 0.21
N LEU A 70 -5.04 -8.65 -0.41
CA LEU A 70 -5.18 -10.01 0.13
C LEU A 70 -4.51 -10.14 1.50
N GLY A 71 -3.33 -9.53 1.68
CA GLY A 71 -2.67 -9.44 2.97
C GLY A 71 -3.49 -8.69 4.03
N SER A 72 -4.20 -7.63 3.65
CA SER A 72 -5.13 -6.90 4.54
C SER A 72 -6.32 -7.76 4.95
N GLY A 73 -6.85 -8.57 4.03
CA GLY A 73 -7.88 -9.57 4.31
C GLY A 73 -7.43 -10.60 5.34
N ALA A 74 -6.22 -11.14 5.18
CA ALA A 74 -5.62 -12.06 6.15
C ALA A 74 -5.43 -11.39 7.51
N THR A 75 -4.86 -10.18 7.54
CA THR A 75 -4.66 -9.40 8.78
C THR A 75 -5.98 -9.17 9.52
N SER A 76 -7.02 -8.78 8.80
CA SER A 76 -8.35 -8.52 9.37
C SER A 76 -8.98 -9.78 9.97
N SER A 77 -8.99 -10.89 9.22
CA SER A 77 -9.61 -12.15 9.68
C SER A 77 -8.86 -12.74 10.87
N ILE A 78 -7.53 -12.85 10.78
CA ILE A 78 -6.69 -13.42 11.83
C ILE A 78 -6.77 -12.58 13.11
N SER A 79 -6.63 -11.25 13.02
CA SER A 79 -6.68 -10.38 14.20
C SER A 79 -8.01 -10.48 14.97
N ARG A 80 -9.13 -10.64 14.28
CA ARG A 80 -10.44 -10.87 14.91
C ARG A 80 -10.49 -12.19 15.67
N PHE A 81 -9.99 -13.29 15.08
CA PHE A 81 -9.94 -14.58 15.78
C PHE A 81 -8.92 -14.60 16.92
N VAL A 82 -7.80 -13.90 16.76
CA VAL A 82 -6.84 -13.67 17.85
C VAL A 82 -7.52 -12.92 19.00
N GLY A 83 -8.25 -11.86 18.71
CA GLY A 83 -9.02 -11.12 19.73
C GLY A 83 -10.06 -11.96 20.44
N ALA A 84 -10.78 -12.80 19.69
CA ALA A 84 -11.76 -13.74 20.22
C ALA A 84 -11.14 -14.92 21.00
N LYS A 85 -9.82 -14.97 21.16
CA LYS A 85 -9.06 -16.09 21.76
C LYS A 85 -9.31 -17.45 21.08
N ASN A 86 -9.74 -17.43 19.83
CA ASN A 86 -10.03 -18.65 19.05
C ASN A 86 -8.81 -19.04 18.21
N HIS A 87 -7.85 -19.66 18.84
CA HIS A 87 -6.59 -20.10 18.22
C HIS A 87 -6.81 -20.99 17.00
N LYS A 88 -7.79 -21.94 17.09
CA LYS A 88 -8.09 -22.86 15.99
C LYS A 88 -8.55 -22.11 14.73
N LYS A 89 -9.50 -21.18 14.86
CA LYS A 89 -9.97 -20.39 13.73
C LYS A 89 -8.92 -19.39 13.22
N ALA A 90 -8.06 -18.84 14.09
CA ALA A 90 -6.93 -18.01 13.67
C ALA A 90 -5.96 -18.81 12.79
N SER A 91 -5.59 -20.04 13.21
CA SER A 91 -4.73 -20.94 12.45
C SER A 91 -5.37 -21.40 11.14
N GLN A 92 -6.68 -21.73 11.16
CA GLN A 92 -7.42 -22.03 9.94
C GLN A 92 -7.46 -20.83 8.98
N SER A 93 -7.65 -19.61 9.50
CA SER A 93 -7.64 -18.40 8.67
C SER A 93 -6.27 -18.16 8.03
N ALA A 94 -5.17 -18.44 8.73
CA ALA A 94 -3.82 -18.38 8.17
C ALA A 94 -3.63 -19.41 7.04
N ALA A 95 -4.08 -20.65 7.24
CA ALA A 95 -4.01 -21.69 6.22
C ALA A 95 -4.83 -21.35 4.97
N HIS A 96 -6.07 -20.84 5.15
CA HIS A 96 -6.90 -20.36 4.02
C HIS A 96 -6.26 -19.17 3.31
N SER A 97 -5.61 -18.27 4.04
CA SER A 97 -4.88 -17.16 3.43
C SER A 97 -3.75 -17.64 2.52
N LEU A 98 -2.95 -18.62 2.95
CA LEU A 98 -1.90 -19.22 2.13
C LEU A 98 -2.47 -19.87 0.86
N LEU A 99 -3.60 -20.57 0.96
CA LEU A 99 -4.29 -21.15 -0.19
C LEU A 99 -4.81 -20.08 -1.16
N ILE A 100 -5.39 -19.01 -0.64
CA ILE A 100 -5.88 -17.89 -1.46
C ILE A 100 -4.72 -17.21 -2.19
N PHE A 101 -3.56 -17.01 -1.51
CA PHE A 101 -2.37 -16.43 -2.15
C PHE A 101 -1.83 -17.34 -3.25
N LEU A 102 -1.85 -18.67 -3.04
CA LEU A 102 -1.46 -19.65 -4.05
C LEU A 102 -2.37 -19.56 -5.27
N ILE A 103 -3.68 -19.64 -5.08
CA ILE A 103 -4.65 -19.57 -6.18
C ILE A 103 -4.53 -18.24 -6.93
N ALA A 104 -4.50 -17.12 -6.23
CA ALA A 104 -4.36 -15.81 -6.83
C ALA A 104 -3.07 -15.68 -7.63
N SER A 105 -1.94 -16.17 -7.12
CA SER A 105 -0.66 -16.12 -7.82
C SER A 105 -0.67 -16.96 -9.09
N VAL A 106 -1.20 -18.18 -9.05
CA VAL A 106 -1.28 -19.06 -10.22
C VAL A 106 -2.19 -18.47 -11.30
N VAL A 107 -3.40 -18.00 -10.90
CA VAL A 107 -4.35 -17.39 -11.83
C VAL A 107 -3.75 -16.15 -12.49
N LEU A 108 -3.17 -15.24 -11.70
CA LEU A 108 -2.57 -14.01 -12.22
C LEU A 108 -1.35 -14.27 -13.08
N THR A 109 -0.51 -15.27 -12.74
CA THR A 109 0.63 -15.66 -13.57
C THR A 109 0.15 -16.11 -14.96
N ILE A 110 -0.82 -17.02 -15.02
CA ILE A 110 -1.35 -17.54 -16.30
C ILE A 110 -1.96 -16.39 -17.12
N VAL A 111 -2.82 -15.59 -16.51
CA VAL A 111 -3.49 -14.47 -17.18
C VAL A 111 -2.48 -13.47 -17.73
N LEU A 112 -1.48 -13.09 -16.93
CA LEU A 112 -0.51 -12.08 -17.33
C LEU A 112 0.49 -12.58 -18.35
N LEU A 113 0.92 -13.85 -18.32
CA LEU A 113 1.76 -14.43 -19.35
C LEU A 113 1.05 -14.47 -20.70
N ILE A 114 -0.26 -14.71 -20.72
CA ILE A 114 -1.05 -14.70 -21.96
C ILE A 114 -1.28 -13.26 -22.46
N LEU A 115 -1.57 -12.34 -21.53
CA LEU A 115 -1.99 -10.97 -21.86
C LEU A 115 -0.82 -9.97 -21.93
N GLN A 116 0.42 -10.33 -21.53
CA GLN A 116 1.51 -9.34 -21.42
C GLN A 116 1.78 -8.64 -22.77
N GLU A 117 1.90 -9.38 -23.86
CA GLU A 117 2.19 -8.79 -25.16
C GLU A 117 1.03 -7.93 -25.69
N PRO A 118 -0.24 -8.38 -25.67
CA PRO A 118 -1.39 -7.54 -25.98
C PRO A 118 -1.47 -6.27 -25.13
N LEU A 119 -1.22 -6.37 -23.82
CA LEU A 119 -1.28 -5.21 -22.91
C LEU A 119 -0.15 -4.21 -23.20
N LEU A 120 1.07 -4.69 -23.43
CA LEU A 120 2.19 -3.82 -23.77
C LEU A 120 1.94 -3.08 -25.09
N LYS A 121 1.41 -3.77 -26.10
CA LYS A 121 1.01 -3.14 -27.38
C LYS A 121 -0.11 -2.13 -27.19
N LEU A 122 -1.09 -2.41 -26.35
CA LEU A 122 -2.18 -1.48 -26.01
C LEU A 122 -1.64 -0.20 -25.36
N TYR A 123 -0.58 -0.30 -24.56
CA TYR A 123 0.09 0.86 -23.95
C TYR A 123 1.03 1.60 -24.91
N GLY A 124 1.18 1.11 -26.16
CA GLY A 124 1.98 1.74 -27.21
C GLY A 124 3.40 1.23 -27.32
N ALA A 125 3.74 0.11 -26.65
CA ALA A 125 5.05 -0.51 -26.80
C ALA A 125 5.22 -1.12 -28.21
N SER A 126 6.38 -0.86 -28.84
CA SER A 126 6.70 -1.37 -30.17
C SER A 126 8.21 -1.59 -30.31
N GLY A 127 8.63 -2.39 -31.30
CA GLY A 127 10.04 -2.62 -31.60
C GLY A 127 10.83 -3.11 -30.37
N GLU A 128 11.99 -2.49 -30.11
CA GLU A 128 12.88 -2.90 -29.02
C GLU A 128 12.27 -2.64 -27.63
N SER A 129 11.50 -1.56 -27.43
CA SER A 129 10.84 -1.30 -26.14
C SER A 129 9.82 -2.41 -25.77
N LEU A 130 9.11 -2.96 -26.75
CA LEU A 130 8.25 -4.13 -26.55
C LEU A 130 9.07 -5.37 -26.16
N ALA A 131 10.18 -5.63 -26.87
CA ALA A 131 11.07 -6.75 -26.56
C ALA A 131 11.66 -6.64 -25.14
N GLN A 132 12.10 -5.46 -24.73
CA GLN A 132 12.61 -5.21 -23.38
C GLN A 132 11.51 -5.34 -22.31
N GLY A 133 10.29 -4.87 -22.60
CA GLY A 133 9.13 -5.06 -21.72
C GLY A 133 8.80 -6.55 -21.52
N ILE A 134 8.83 -7.37 -22.58
CA ILE A 134 8.63 -8.83 -22.48
C ILE A 134 9.77 -9.50 -21.73
N LYS A 135 11.03 -9.12 -21.98
CA LYS A 135 12.21 -9.64 -21.25
C LYS A 135 12.12 -9.38 -19.75
N TYR A 136 11.63 -8.21 -19.35
CA TYR A 136 11.40 -7.86 -17.94
C TYR A 136 10.16 -8.54 -17.37
N GLY A 137 9.03 -8.48 -18.09
CA GLY A 137 7.73 -8.94 -17.62
C GLY A 137 7.65 -10.46 -17.46
N THR A 138 8.24 -11.24 -18.38
CA THR A 138 8.13 -12.69 -18.33
C THR A 138 8.71 -13.30 -17.05
N PRO A 139 9.97 -13.03 -16.64
CA PRO A 139 10.48 -13.56 -15.37
C PRO A 139 9.70 -12.99 -14.17
N LEU A 140 9.29 -11.72 -14.21
CA LEU A 140 8.50 -11.10 -13.14
C LEU A 140 7.17 -11.84 -12.93
N PHE A 141 6.46 -12.17 -14.00
CA PHE A 141 5.16 -12.87 -13.93
C PHE A 141 5.33 -14.33 -13.55
N LEU A 142 6.37 -15.01 -14.03
CA LEU A 142 6.70 -16.38 -13.59
C LEU A 142 7.00 -16.44 -12.09
N GLY A 143 7.68 -15.43 -11.56
CA GLY A 143 8.00 -15.31 -10.14
C GLY A 143 6.91 -14.66 -9.28
N LEU A 144 5.76 -14.36 -9.82
CA LEU A 144 4.66 -13.66 -9.13
C LEU A 144 4.20 -14.38 -7.88
N PHE A 145 4.30 -15.71 -7.85
CA PHE A 145 4.05 -16.53 -6.68
C PHE A 145 4.84 -16.00 -5.46
N ALA A 146 6.15 -15.84 -5.62
CA ALA A 146 7.00 -15.39 -4.51
C ALA A 146 6.63 -13.98 -4.04
N PHE A 147 6.32 -13.07 -4.98
CA PHE A 147 5.92 -11.70 -4.66
C PHE A 147 4.60 -11.65 -3.89
N ILE A 148 3.56 -12.38 -4.34
CA ILE A 148 2.26 -12.43 -3.66
C ILE A 148 2.40 -13.10 -2.29
N PHE A 149 3.18 -14.18 -2.20
CA PHE A 149 3.42 -14.85 -0.92
C PHE A 149 4.17 -13.98 0.08
N ALA A 150 5.25 -13.31 -0.32
CA ALA A 150 6.00 -12.44 0.58
C ALA A 150 5.12 -11.34 1.18
N ASN A 151 4.36 -10.63 0.32
CA ASN A 151 3.50 -9.54 0.75
C ASN A 151 2.25 -10.05 1.51
N GLY A 152 1.59 -11.07 0.98
CA GLY A 152 0.38 -11.66 1.58
C GLY A 152 0.67 -12.33 2.92
N ALA A 153 1.72 -13.17 3.01
CA ALA A 153 2.10 -13.85 4.23
C ALA A 153 2.58 -12.89 5.33
N SER A 154 3.16 -11.73 4.97
CA SER A 154 3.36 -10.63 5.92
C SER A 154 2.04 -10.19 6.58
N GLY A 155 0.91 -10.30 5.87
CA GLY A 155 -0.43 -10.05 6.41
C GLY A 155 -0.82 -11.00 7.52
N ILE A 156 -0.39 -12.27 7.47
CA ILE A 156 -0.60 -13.26 8.53
C ILE A 156 0.12 -12.82 9.80
N LEU A 157 1.41 -12.47 9.70
CA LEU A 157 2.20 -11.98 10.83
C LEU A 157 1.62 -10.69 11.42
N ARG A 158 1.16 -9.77 10.56
CA ARG A 158 0.47 -8.55 11.02
C ARG A 158 -0.84 -8.87 11.75
N GLY A 159 -1.58 -9.89 11.30
CA GLY A 159 -2.83 -10.34 11.93
C GLY A 159 -2.65 -10.86 13.36
N GLU A 160 -1.50 -11.46 13.68
CA GLU A 160 -1.16 -11.90 15.04
C GLU A 160 -0.36 -10.85 15.87
N GLY A 161 -0.12 -9.66 15.27
CA GLY A 161 0.60 -8.57 15.92
C GLY A 161 2.13 -8.64 15.81
N ASP A 162 2.69 -9.59 15.03
CA ASP A 162 4.14 -9.72 14.84
C ASP A 162 4.67 -8.84 13.71
N MET A 163 4.52 -7.52 13.90
CA MET A 163 4.98 -6.52 12.94
C MET A 163 6.50 -6.51 12.78
N LYS A 164 7.26 -6.94 13.79
CA LYS A 164 8.72 -6.97 13.72
C LYS A 164 9.21 -8.02 12.73
N ARG A 165 8.65 -9.23 12.77
CA ARG A 165 9.00 -10.26 11.79
C ARG A 165 8.56 -9.88 10.39
N ALA A 166 7.37 -9.30 10.24
CA ALA A 166 6.95 -8.74 8.95
C ALA A 166 7.93 -7.69 8.42
N MET A 167 8.41 -6.78 9.29
CA MET A 167 9.46 -5.81 8.95
C MET A 167 10.79 -6.48 8.56
N TYR A 168 11.27 -7.46 9.33
CA TYR A 168 12.54 -8.15 9.03
C TYR A 168 12.50 -8.84 7.66
N ALA A 169 11.38 -9.47 7.30
CA ALA A 169 11.21 -10.08 5.99
C ALA A 169 11.33 -9.06 4.84
N VAL A 170 10.76 -7.86 5.02
CA VAL A 170 10.90 -6.75 4.05
C VAL A 170 12.36 -6.25 4.02
N VAL A 171 13.01 -6.08 5.18
CA VAL A 171 14.42 -5.65 5.24
C VAL A 171 15.33 -6.63 4.49
N VAL A 172 15.14 -7.92 4.68
CA VAL A 172 15.89 -8.97 3.94
C VAL A 172 15.67 -8.84 2.44
N SER A 173 14.42 -8.67 2.00
CA SER A 173 14.10 -8.50 0.58
C SER A 173 14.76 -7.26 -0.01
N VAL A 174 14.66 -6.12 0.67
CA VAL A 174 15.23 -4.84 0.21
C VAL A 174 16.76 -4.90 0.07
N ILE A 175 17.44 -5.44 1.09
CA ILE A 175 18.91 -5.56 1.07
C ILE A 175 19.36 -6.53 -0.03
N LEU A 176 18.73 -7.69 -0.12
CA LEU A 176 19.08 -8.68 -1.15
C LEU A 176 18.84 -8.13 -2.55
N ASN A 177 17.73 -7.44 -2.78
CA ASN A 177 17.45 -6.87 -4.08
C ASN A 177 18.47 -5.80 -4.47
N ALA A 178 18.80 -4.86 -3.56
CA ALA A 178 19.83 -3.83 -3.80
C ALA A 178 21.22 -4.43 -4.16
N ILE A 179 21.53 -5.63 -3.65
CA ILE A 179 22.76 -6.35 -3.97
C ILE A 179 22.64 -7.13 -5.28
N LEU A 180 21.49 -7.79 -5.49
CA LEU A 180 21.27 -8.65 -6.67
C LEU A 180 21.07 -7.86 -7.96
N ASP A 181 20.47 -6.65 -7.89
CA ASP A 181 20.24 -5.81 -9.06
C ASP A 181 21.53 -5.58 -9.86
N PRO A 182 22.62 -4.98 -9.33
CA PRO A 182 23.83 -4.77 -10.10
C PRO A 182 24.48 -6.09 -10.57
N ILE A 183 24.35 -7.16 -9.79
CA ILE A 183 24.90 -8.48 -10.16
C ILE A 183 24.13 -9.04 -11.36
N CYS A 184 22.80 -9.10 -11.29
CA CYS A 184 21.99 -9.69 -12.36
C CYS A 184 21.96 -8.79 -13.61
N ILE A 185 21.91 -7.48 -13.45
CA ILE A 185 21.83 -6.53 -14.56
C ILE A 185 23.14 -6.44 -15.31
N TYR A 186 24.27 -6.19 -14.60
CA TYR A 186 25.54 -5.81 -15.22
C TYR A 186 26.58 -6.93 -15.19
N ILE A 187 26.79 -7.62 -14.06
CA ILE A 187 27.83 -8.66 -13.95
C ILE A 187 27.43 -9.90 -14.77
N LEU A 188 26.18 -10.36 -14.63
CA LEU A 188 25.66 -11.48 -15.41
C LEU A 188 25.18 -11.05 -16.82
N GLY A 189 25.05 -9.74 -17.07
CA GLY A 189 24.67 -9.21 -18.38
C GLY A 189 23.23 -9.50 -18.79
N TRP A 190 22.33 -9.80 -17.82
CA TRP A 190 20.92 -10.13 -18.11
C TRP A 190 20.05 -8.91 -18.40
N GLY A 191 20.56 -7.69 -18.24
CA GLY A 191 19.87 -6.44 -18.56
C GLY A 191 18.52 -6.31 -17.85
N SER A 192 17.46 -5.97 -18.60
CA SER A 192 16.10 -5.81 -18.04
C SER A 192 15.56 -7.07 -17.38
N ALA A 193 15.83 -8.26 -17.94
CA ALA A 193 15.48 -9.54 -17.30
C ALA A 193 16.17 -9.70 -15.94
N GLY A 194 17.43 -9.22 -15.82
CA GLY A 194 18.19 -9.26 -14.57
C GLY A 194 17.53 -8.49 -13.44
N ALA A 195 16.99 -7.31 -13.70
CA ALA A 195 16.25 -6.52 -12.71
C ALA A 195 14.99 -7.28 -12.21
N ALA A 196 14.23 -7.89 -13.12
CA ALA A 196 13.07 -8.70 -12.74
C ALA A 196 13.47 -9.92 -11.90
N ILE A 197 14.53 -10.63 -12.31
CA ILE A 197 15.03 -11.82 -11.60
C ILE A 197 15.53 -11.45 -10.20
N ALA A 198 16.25 -10.35 -10.04
CA ALA A 198 16.69 -9.85 -8.73
C ALA A 198 15.51 -9.57 -7.79
N THR A 199 14.45 -8.90 -8.30
CA THR A 199 13.20 -8.66 -7.58
C THR A 199 12.53 -9.96 -7.14
N ILE A 200 12.48 -10.97 -8.01
CA ILE A 200 11.87 -12.25 -7.70
C ILE A 200 12.71 -13.04 -6.69
N LEU A 201 14.03 -13.12 -6.86
CA LEU A 201 14.92 -13.82 -5.92
C LEU A 201 14.85 -13.23 -4.52
N SER A 202 14.82 -11.91 -4.39
CA SER A 202 14.65 -11.22 -3.11
C SER A 202 13.28 -11.51 -2.48
N SER A 203 12.22 -11.57 -3.30
CA SER A 203 10.87 -11.94 -2.85
C SER A 203 10.79 -13.41 -2.43
N ILE A 204 11.46 -14.32 -3.13
CA ILE A 204 11.57 -15.74 -2.75
C ILE A 204 12.23 -15.87 -1.37
N CYS A 205 13.34 -15.18 -1.14
CA CYS A 205 14.01 -15.20 0.16
C CYS A 205 13.09 -14.68 1.28
N SER A 206 12.40 -13.58 1.04
CA SER A 206 11.42 -13.05 2.00
C SER A 206 10.29 -14.05 2.28
N ALA A 207 9.72 -14.64 1.23
CA ALA A 207 8.66 -15.65 1.36
C ALA A 207 9.15 -16.89 2.15
N ILE A 208 10.35 -17.39 1.84
CA ILE A 208 10.97 -18.51 2.56
C ILE A 208 11.14 -18.19 4.05
N VAL A 209 11.65 -17.01 4.38
CA VAL A 209 11.83 -16.58 5.78
C VAL A 209 10.50 -16.56 6.53
N ILE A 210 9.44 -16.01 5.93
CA ILE A 210 8.12 -15.97 6.56
C ILE A 210 7.53 -17.38 6.69
N LEU A 211 7.58 -18.19 5.63
CA LEU A 211 7.09 -19.57 5.67
C LEU A 211 7.86 -20.44 6.65
N TYR A 212 9.17 -20.25 6.78
CA TYR A 212 9.98 -20.92 7.80
C TYR A 212 9.47 -20.62 9.21
N TRP A 213 9.16 -19.36 9.52
CA TRP A 213 8.60 -19.02 10.84
C TRP A 213 7.24 -19.64 11.08
N ILE A 214 6.36 -19.66 10.07
CA ILE A 214 4.98 -20.13 10.21
C ILE A 214 4.90 -21.65 10.19
N LEU A 215 5.62 -22.33 9.27
CA LEU A 215 5.43 -23.77 9.02
C LEU A 215 6.45 -24.65 9.72
N VAL A 216 7.71 -24.17 9.85
CA VAL A 216 8.82 -25.00 10.37
C VAL A 216 9.10 -24.71 11.83
N LYS A 217 9.40 -23.43 12.14
CA LYS A 217 9.75 -23.04 13.50
C LYS A 217 8.56 -23.05 14.44
N LYS A 218 7.35 -22.83 13.91
CA LYS A 218 6.07 -22.87 14.65
C LYS A 218 6.07 -22.07 15.97
N ASP A 219 6.83 -20.95 15.98
CA ASP A 219 6.89 -20.04 17.13
C ASP A 219 6.03 -18.78 16.94
N THR A 220 5.14 -18.81 15.92
CA THR A 220 4.06 -17.86 15.66
C THR A 220 2.84 -18.21 16.52
N TYR A 221 1.92 -17.26 16.71
CA TYR A 221 0.68 -17.55 17.42
C TYR A 221 -0.22 -18.49 16.63
N VAL A 222 -0.28 -18.34 15.30
CA VAL A 222 -0.99 -19.27 14.43
C VAL A 222 -0.15 -20.52 14.22
N ASP A 223 -0.78 -21.68 14.36
CA ASP A 223 -0.18 -22.99 14.06
C ASP A 223 -0.84 -23.56 12.79
N VAL A 224 -0.14 -23.42 11.67
CA VAL A 224 -0.64 -23.92 10.37
C VAL A 224 -0.24 -25.37 10.21
N ASN A 225 -1.20 -26.28 10.39
CA ASN A 225 -1.05 -27.69 10.09
C ASN A 225 -1.76 -28.01 8.75
N LEU A 226 -0.96 -28.17 7.71
CA LEU A 226 -1.48 -28.48 6.35
C LEU A 226 -2.10 -29.89 6.29
N GLY A 227 -1.71 -30.83 7.15
CA GLY A 227 -2.26 -32.18 7.20
C GLY A 227 -3.68 -32.24 7.77
N GLU A 228 -4.07 -31.26 8.58
CA GLU A 228 -5.41 -31.14 9.17
C GLU A 228 -6.27 -30.07 8.48
N PHE A 229 -5.77 -29.54 7.37
CA PHE A 229 -6.48 -28.47 6.64
C PHE A 229 -7.83 -28.98 6.12
N LYS A 230 -8.90 -28.29 6.51
CA LYS A 230 -10.22 -28.46 5.95
C LYS A 230 -10.71 -27.13 5.39
N PHE A 231 -11.11 -27.12 4.13
CA PHE A 231 -11.62 -25.93 3.49
C PHE A 231 -12.94 -25.49 4.15
N ASP A 232 -12.97 -24.25 4.63
CA ASP A 232 -14.15 -23.58 5.18
C ASP A 232 -14.46 -22.34 4.33
N SER A 233 -15.51 -22.43 3.57
CA SER A 233 -15.96 -21.35 2.68
C SER A 233 -16.31 -20.07 3.47
N SER A 234 -16.71 -20.17 4.74
CA SER A 234 -17.01 -19.03 5.59
C SER A 234 -15.74 -18.22 5.89
N ILE A 235 -14.63 -18.91 6.21
CA ILE A 235 -13.33 -18.27 6.47
C ILE A 235 -12.77 -17.66 5.18
N ALA A 236 -12.85 -18.38 4.06
CA ALA A 236 -12.40 -17.86 2.77
C ALA A 236 -13.17 -16.59 2.37
N LYS A 237 -14.50 -16.60 2.50
CA LYS A 237 -15.35 -15.43 2.26
C LYS A 237 -15.02 -14.27 3.19
N ASP A 238 -14.71 -14.53 4.45
CA ASP A 238 -14.36 -13.53 5.44
C ASP A 238 -13.04 -12.81 5.08
N ILE A 239 -12.03 -13.55 4.58
CA ILE A 239 -10.77 -13.00 4.09
C ILE A 239 -11.01 -12.18 2.82
N LEU A 240 -11.74 -12.75 1.83
CA LEU A 240 -11.96 -12.11 0.53
C LEU A 240 -12.86 -10.87 0.63
N LYS A 241 -13.81 -10.84 1.58
CA LYS A 241 -14.68 -9.69 1.85
C LYS A 241 -13.90 -8.40 2.20
N VAL A 242 -12.70 -8.55 2.73
CA VAL A 242 -11.79 -7.42 2.99
C VAL A 242 -10.72 -7.36 1.91
N GLY A 243 -10.15 -8.49 1.52
CA GLY A 243 -9.03 -8.58 0.60
C GLY A 243 -9.35 -8.05 -0.80
N ILE A 244 -10.48 -8.43 -1.39
CA ILE A 244 -10.86 -7.96 -2.73
C ILE A 244 -11.11 -6.45 -2.74
N PRO A 245 -11.96 -5.87 -1.86
CA PRO A 245 -12.12 -4.42 -1.83
C PRO A 245 -10.83 -3.65 -1.58
N ALA A 246 -9.96 -4.13 -0.69
CA ALA A 246 -8.67 -3.50 -0.43
C ALA A 246 -7.71 -3.61 -1.63
N SER A 247 -7.82 -4.65 -2.45
CA SER A 247 -7.09 -4.75 -3.72
C SER A 247 -7.58 -3.73 -4.75
N MET A 248 -8.87 -3.44 -4.76
CA MET A 248 -9.46 -2.45 -5.67
C MET A 248 -9.11 -1.00 -5.31
N ASP A 249 -8.68 -0.72 -4.08
CA ASP A 249 -8.26 0.63 -3.68
C ASP A 249 -7.17 1.20 -4.61
N MET A 250 -6.20 0.37 -5.03
CA MET A 250 -5.15 0.78 -5.96
C MET A 250 -5.67 1.09 -7.36
N LEU A 251 -6.68 0.33 -7.83
CA LEU A 251 -7.33 0.60 -9.11
C LEU A 251 -8.09 1.94 -9.09
N VAL A 252 -8.81 2.20 -8.00
CA VAL A 252 -9.53 3.48 -7.80
C VAL A 252 -8.54 4.65 -7.79
N MET A 253 -7.39 4.49 -7.10
CA MET A 253 -6.34 5.52 -7.09
C MET A 253 -5.74 5.75 -8.48
N ALA A 254 -5.51 4.68 -9.27
CA ALA A 254 -5.00 4.80 -10.64
C ALA A 254 -5.98 5.54 -11.56
N ILE A 255 -7.28 5.25 -11.46
CA ILE A 255 -8.33 5.95 -12.21
C ILE A 255 -8.36 7.43 -11.83
N ALA A 256 -8.35 7.75 -10.53
CA ALA A 256 -8.34 9.13 -10.06
C ALA A 256 -7.10 9.89 -10.57
N MET A 257 -5.91 9.24 -10.51
CA MET A 257 -4.67 9.82 -11.01
C MET A 257 -4.72 10.11 -12.51
N SER A 258 -5.32 9.22 -13.30
CA SER A 258 -5.53 9.44 -14.74
C SER A 258 -6.41 10.66 -15.00
N LEU A 259 -7.47 10.85 -14.21
CA LEU A 259 -8.34 12.03 -14.32
C LEU A 259 -7.60 13.32 -13.94
N TYR A 260 -6.77 13.30 -12.89
CA TYR A 260 -5.92 14.46 -12.56
C TYR A 260 -4.98 14.81 -13.71
N MET A 261 -4.34 13.81 -14.33
CA MET A 261 -3.44 14.01 -15.48
C MET A 261 -4.17 14.67 -16.65
N ILE A 262 -5.41 14.25 -16.97
CA ILE A 262 -6.22 14.86 -18.02
C ILE A 262 -6.48 16.34 -17.71
N PHE A 263 -6.88 16.68 -16.48
CA PHE A 263 -7.15 18.06 -16.09
C PHE A 263 -5.88 18.93 -16.10
N ILE A 264 -4.77 18.41 -15.61
CA ILE A 264 -3.48 19.09 -15.59
C ILE A 264 -3.00 19.34 -17.02
N SER A 265 -3.08 18.30 -17.88
CA SER A 265 -2.69 18.40 -19.29
C SER A 265 -3.50 19.46 -20.05
N SER A 266 -4.81 19.55 -19.79
CA SER A 266 -5.68 20.54 -20.45
C SER A 266 -5.36 21.99 -20.07
N ILE A 267 -4.75 22.22 -18.88
CA ILE A 267 -4.44 23.56 -18.37
C ILE A 267 -2.99 23.96 -18.68
N ALA A 268 -2.02 23.07 -18.50
CA ALA A 268 -0.60 23.41 -18.53
C ALA A 268 0.26 22.41 -19.33
N GLY A 269 -0.37 21.51 -20.08
CA GLY A 269 0.36 20.56 -20.93
C GLY A 269 1.43 19.76 -20.19
N GLU A 270 2.56 19.55 -20.85
CA GLU A 270 3.69 18.77 -20.32
C GLU A 270 4.32 19.39 -19.07
N PHE A 271 4.36 20.73 -18.99
CA PHE A 271 4.87 21.44 -17.82
C PHE A 271 4.11 21.08 -16.55
N GLY A 272 2.78 21.09 -16.62
CA GLY A 272 1.92 20.73 -15.48
C GLY A 272 2.08 19.27 -15.07
N ILE A 273 2.13 18.36 -16.06
CA ILE A 273 2.32 16.91 -15.81
C ILE A 273 3.66 16.64 -15.16
N ALA A 274 4.76 17.25 -15.64
CA ALA A 274 6.08 17.08 -15.09
C ALA A 274 6.15 17.59 -13.64
N SER A 275 5.57 18.77 -13.37
CA SER A 275 5.49 19.36 -12.04
C SER A 275 4.71 18.48 -11.07
N PHE A 276 3.52 18.00 -11.50
CA PHE A 276 2.69 17.10 -10.71
C PHE A 276 3.40 15.77 -10.40
N THR A 277 3.98 15.14 -11.41
CA THR A 277 4.64 13.83 -11.25
C THR A 277 5.82 13.91 -10.28
N SER A 278 6.60 14.98 -10.35
CA SER A 278 7.72 15.22 -9.43
C SER A 278 7.23 15.47 -7.99
N GLY A 279 6.23 16.33 -7.83
CA GLY A 279 5.62 16.60 -6.52
C GLY A 279 4.91 15.38 -5.91
N GLN A 280 4.22 14.59 -6.74
CA GLN A 280 3.53 13.38 -6.32
C GLN A 280 4.48 12.32 -5.75
N ARG A 281 5.71 12.21 -6.23
CA ARG A 281 6.73 11.32 -5.64
C ARG A 281 6.98 11.66 -4.18
N LEU A 282 7.16 12.95 -3.86
CA LEU A 282 7.34 13.43 -2.49
C LEU A 282 6.09 13.20 -1.62
N TYR A 283 4.91 13.43 -2.20
CA TYR A 283 3.64 13.15 -1.53
C TYR A 283 3.48 11.66 -1.16
N LEU A 284 3.90 10.73 -2.05
CA LEU A 284 3.86 9.30 -1.77
C LEU A 284 4.74 8.90 -0.60
N PHE A 285 5.95 9.49 -0.45
CA PHE A 285 6.77 9.31 0.74
C PHE A 285 6.07 9.79 2.01
N ALA A 286 5.36 10.90 1.93
CA ALA A 286 4.64 11.49 3.05
C ALA A 286 3.45 10.64 3.52
N ILE A 287 2.75 9.97 2.59
CA ILE A 287 1.56 9.17 2.93
C ILE A 287 1.89 7.78 3.48
N MET A 288 3.09 7.23 3.20
CA MET A 288 3.49 5.89 3.65
C MET A 288 3.40 5.70 5.18
N PRO A 289 3.92 6.60 6.03
CA PRO A 289 3.76 6.47 7.48
C PRO A 289 2.30 6.50 7.95
N LEU A 290 1.45 7.29 7.28
CA LEU A 290 0.01 7.34 7.59
C LEU A 290 -0.67 5.99 7.27
N THR A 291 -0.28 5.35 6.16
CA THR A 291 -0.72 4.00 5.80
C THR A 291 -0.26 2.96 6.83
N ALA A 292 0.96 3.09 7.34
CA ALA A 292 1.47 2.22 8.40
C ALA A 292 0.66 2.34 9.71
N ILE A 293 0.29 3.55 10.11
CA ILE A 293 -0.62 3.79 11.24
C ILE A 293 -1.96 3.11 10.98
N GLY A 294 -2.53 3.28 9.78
CA GLY A 294 -3.77 2.62 9.38
C GLY A 294 -3.69 1.10 9.50
N THR A 295 -2.64 0.48 8.98
CA THR A 295 -2.41 -0.97 9.06
C THR A 295 -2.35 -1.46 10.50
N ALA A 296 -1.70 -0.71 11.40
CA ALA A 296 -1.69 -1.02 12.83
C ALA A 296 -3.09 -0.90 13.45
N VAL A 297 -3.88 0.11 13.04
CA VAL A 297 -5.28 0.27 13.45
C VAL A 297 -6.11 -0.95 13.02
N THR A 298 -5.93 -1.48 11.79
CA THR A 298 -6.63 -2.71 11.32
C THR A 298 -6.41 -3.87 12.29
N ALA A 299 -5.17 -4.14 12.69
CA ALA A 299 -4.85 -5.27 13.57
C ALA A 299 -5.42 -5.07 14.97
N VAL A 300 -5.24 -3.89 15.58
CA VAL A 300 -5.72 -3.60 16.95
C VAL A 300 -7.23 -3.52 17.03
N VAL A 301 -7.88 -2.87 16.06
CA VAL A 301 -9.35 -2.83 15.97
C VAL A 301 -9.93 -4.21 15.71
N GLY A 302 -9.30 -5.00 14.82
CA GLY A 302 -9.72 -6.38 14.56
C GLY A 302 -9.69 -7.23 15.83
N SER A 303 -8.59 -7.16 16.59
CA SER A 303 -8.46 -7.83 17.88
C SER A 303 -9.52 -7.36 18.89
N SER A 304 -9.72 -6.05 19.00
CA SER A 304 -10.71 -5.48 19.93
C SER A 304 -12.15 -5.86 19.53
N PHE A 305 -12.44 -5.92 18.23
CA PHE A 305 -13.74 -6.34 17.72
C PHE A 305 -13.99 -7.85 17.98
N GLY A 306 -12.97 -8.70 17.76
CA GLY A 306 -13.03 -10.11 18.10
C GLY A 306 -13.22 -10.36 19.59
N ALA A 307 -12.62 -9.54 20.45
CA ALA A 307 -12.80 -9.55 21.90
C ALA A 307 -14.17 -8.95 22.36
N LYS A 308 -14.98 -8.45 21.44
CA LYS A 308 -16.27 -7.76 21.71
C LYS A 308 -16.10 -6.54 22.64
N ASN A 309 -14.96 -5.86 22.61
CA ASN A 309 -14.68 -4.70 23.45
C ASN A 309 -14.85 -3.40 22.64
N GLY A 310 -16.04 -2.81 22.72
CA GLY A 310 -16.40 -1.59 21.99
C GLY A 310 -15.61 -0.37 22.45
N GLU A 311 -15.23 -0.29 23.72
CA GLU A 311 -14.38 0.79 24.24
C GLU A 311 -12.99 0.75 23.60
N TYR A 312 -12.37 -0.43 23.54
CA TYR A 312 -11.04 -0.59 22.94
C TYR A 312 -11.05 -0.27 21.43
N ILE A 313 -12.10 -0.61 20.70
CA ILE A 313 -12.30 -0.19 19.31
C ILE A 313 -12.29 1.34 19.21
N SER A 314 -13.07 2.01 20.07
CA SER A 314 -13.15 3.48 20.10
C SER A 314 -11.81 4.13 20.42
N ARG A 315 -11.07 3.61 21.40
CA ARG A 315 -9.76 4.13 21.81
C ARG A 315 -8.70 3.90 20.72
N ALA A 316 -8.65 2.71 20.10
CA ALA A 316 -7.75 2.42 19.01
C ALA A 316 -7.96 3.37 17.82
N HIS A 317 -9.20 3.56 17.41
CA HIS A 317 -9.54 4.46 16.31
C HIS A 317 -9.20 5.92 16.63
N LYS A 318 -9.60 6.44 17.81
CA LYS A 318 -9.28 7.80 18.23
C LYS A 318 -7.78 8.05 18.29
N PHE A 319 -7.03 7.09 18.87
CA PHE A 319 -5.59 7.22 18.97
C PHE A 319 -4.93 7.15 17.60
N GLY A 320 -5.33 6.22 16.74
CA GLY A 320 -4.85 6.11 15.37
C GLY A 320 -5.08 7.40 14.57
N ALA A 321 -6.28 7.99 14.66
CA ALA A 321 -6.59 9.26 14.04
C ALA A 321 -5.73 10.40 14.60
N LYS A 322 -5.61 10.52 15.94
CA LYS A 322 -4.77 11.54 16.59
C LYS A 322 -3.30 11.38 16.19
N PHE A 323 -2.79 10.17 16.21
CA PHE A 323 -1.40 9.88 15.81
C PHE A 323 -1.17 10.20 14.33
N GLY A 324 -2.14 9.86 13.46
CA GLY A 324 -2.13 10.23 12.05
C GLY A 324 -2.15 11.75 11.83
N ILE A 325 -2.97 12.49 12.58
CA ILE A 325 -3.00 13.97 12.51
C ILE A 325 -1.66 14.56 12.94
N ILE A 326 -1.12 14.14 14.08
CA ILE A 326 0.17 14.65 14.59
C ILE A 326 1.29 14.38 13.60
N PHE A 327 1.40 13.13 13.14
CA PHE A 327 2.44 12.74 12.20
C PHE A 327 2.27 13.45 10.85
N GLY A 328 1.04 13.50 10.33
CA GLY A 328 0.70 14.23 9.10
C GLY A 328 1.05 15.73 9.22
N THR A 329 0.81 16.35 10.38
CA THR A 329 1.18 17.75 10.61
C THR A 329 2.70 17.93 10.59
N CYS A 330 3.45 17.06 11.27
CA CYS A 330 4.91 17.13 11.25
C CYS A 330 5.47 17.00 9.83
N VAL A 331 4.96 16.04 9.06
CA VAL A 331 5.38 15.84 7.67
C VAL A 331 4.97 17.01 6.79
N THR A 332 3.76 17.53 6.94
CA THR A 332 3.30 18.74 6.23
C THR A 332 4.23 19.92 6.50
N LEU A 333 4.58 20.18 7.75
CA LEU A 333 5.50 21.25 8.10
C LEU A 333 6.85 21.09 7.43
N ILE A 334 7.41 19.88 7.42
CA ILE A 334 8.67 19.58 6.73
C ILE A 334 8.54 19.86 5.22
N LEU A 335 7.48 19.33 4.58
CA LEU A 335 7.27 19.50 3.15
C LEU A 335 7.01 20.96 2.75
N VAL A 336 6.28 21.72 3.55
CA VAL A 336 5.98 23.13 3.27
C VAL A 336 7.19 24.03 3.51
N VAL A 337 7.89 23.84 4.62
CA VAL A 337 9.09 24.68 4.98
C VAL A 337 10.24 24.41 4.02
N PHE A 338 10.50 23.14 3.71
CA PHE A 338 11.59 22.74 2.81
C PHE A 338 11.13 22.50 1.37
N ALA A 339 9.96 23.02 0.98
CA ALA A 339 9.35 22.77 -0.34
C ALA A 339 10.31 23.09 -1.49
N THR A 340 10.98 24.24 -1.46
CA THR A 340 11.92 24.66 -2.51
C THR A 340 13.13 23.75 -2.57
N GLN A 341 13.74 23.43 -1.43
CA GLN A 341 14.93 22.56 -1.37
C GLN A 341 14.59 21.13 -1.85
N LEU A 342 13.42 20.61 -1.47
CA LEU A 342 12.97 19.31 -1.92
C LEU A 342 12.63 19.30 -3.41
N SER A 343 12.05 20.38 -3.93
CA SER A 343 11.76 20.53 -5.36
C SER A 343 13.03 20.52 -6.21
N THR A 344 14.12 21.17 -5.74
CA THR A 344 15.40 21.20 -6.47
C THR A 344 16.06 19.83 -6.59
N ILE A 345 15.78 18.88 -5.67
CA ILE A 345 16.29 17.50 -5.78
C ILE A 345 15.75 16.79 -7.03
N PHE A 346 14.51 17.10 -7.42
CA PHE A 346 13.84 16.46 -8.58
C PHE A 346 13.93 17.30 -9.86
N ALA A 347 14.45 18.51 -9.76
CA ALA A 347 14.58 19.44 -10.87
C ALA A 347 15.95 20.17 -10.81
N TYR A 348 17.03 19.38 -10.71
CA TYR A 348 18.41 19.90 -10.52
C TYR A 348 19.13 20.23 -11.82
N THR A 349 18.62 19.80 -12.97
CA THR A 349 19.23 20.09 -14.27
C THR A 349 18.77 21.46 -14.79
N ALA A 350 19.59 22.09 -15.63
CA ALA A 350 19.23 23.37 -16.26
C ALA A 350 17.90 23.30 -17.04
N GLU A 351 17.61 22.13 -17.65
CA GLU A 351 16.38 21.90 -18.40
C GLU A 351 15.15 21.79 -17.51
N THR A 352 15.29 21.28 -16.28
CA THR A 352 14.16 21.04 -15.36
C THR A 352 14.02 22.13 -14.28
N ALA A 353 15.00 23.01 -14.12
CA ALA A 353 14.99 24.06 -13.09
C ALA A 353 13.74 24.96 -13.14
N HIS A 354 13.17 25.17 -14.31
CA HIS A 354 11.92 25.94 -14.51
C HIS A 354 10.69 25.31 -13.86
N LEU A 355 10.74 24.01 -13.48
CA LEU A 355 9.66 23.30 -12.79
C LEU A 355 9.64 23.58 -11.28
N VAL A 356 10.77 23.98 -10.68
CA VAL A 356 10.95 24.17 -9.23
C VAL A 356 9.86 25.03 -8.59
N PRO A 357 9.47 26.20 -9.14
CA PRO A 357 8.43 27.03 -8.53
C PRO A 357 7.08 26.31 -8.45
N GLU A 358 6.72 25.55 -9.49
CA GLU A 358 5.42 24.89 -9.53
C GLU A 358 5.39 23.63 -8.66
N ILE A 359 6.48 22.85 -8.60
CA ILE A 359 6.61 21.74 -7.65
C ILE A 359 6.53 22.26 -6.21
N THR A 360 7.16 23.39 -5.93
CA THR A 360 7.10 24.07 -4.64
C THR A 360 5.66 24.43 -4.26
N ARG A 361 4.90 25.04 -5.19
CA ARG A 361 3.48 25.37 -4.99
C ARG A 361 2.64 24.12 -4.72
N TYR A 362 2.88 23.06 -5.51
CA TYR A 362 2.21 21.77 -5.31
C TYR A 362 2.43 21.27 -3.86
N LEU A 363 3.67 21.24 -3.38
CA LEU A 363 3.98 20.77 -2.04
C LEU A 363 3.34 21.64 -0.96
N GLN A 364 3.37 22.96 -1.14
CA GLN A 364 2.82 23.92 -0.19
C GLN A 364 1.29 23.85 -0.09
N ILE A 365 0.59 23.52 -1.18
CA ILE A 365 -0.88 23.49 -1.22
C ILE A 365 -1.41 22.06 -1.03
N ALA A 366 -0.99 21.13 -1.88
CA ALA A 366 -1.56 19.78 -1.89
C ALA A 366 -1.25 18.98 -0.62
N CYS A 367 -0.11 19.23 0.03
CA CYS A 367 0.28 18.52 1.26
C CYS A 367 -0.46 19.01 2.52
N LEU A 368 -1.19 20.13 2.47
CA LEU A 368 -1.97 20.62 3.61
C LEU A 368 -3.08 19.64 4.05
N CYS A 369 -3.51 18.72 3.19
CA CYS A 369 -4.49 17.70 3.55
C CYS A 369 -3.93 16.58 4.42
N LEU A 370 -2.61 16.37 4.50
CA LEU A 370 -2.01 15.20 5.16
C LEU A 370 -2.46 14.98 6.61
N PRO A 371 -2.60 16.02 7.47
CA PRO A 371 -3.11 15.82 8.83
C PRO A 371 -4.50 15.18 8.83
N LEU A 372 -5.42 15.72 8.04
CA LEU A 372 -6.78 15.21 7.95
C LEU A 372 -6.84 13.85 7.23
N THR A 373 -6.02 13.67 6.21
CA THR A 373 -5.86 12.38 5.53
C THR A 373 -5.42 11.28 6.50
N GLY A 374 -4.56 11.59 7.48
CA GLY A 374 -4.17 10.65 8.54
C GLY A 374 -5.37 10.14 9.36
N ALA A 375 -6.30 11.01 9.73
CA ALA A 375 -7.52 10.62 10.40
C ALA A 375 -8.47 9.82 9.50
N GLY A 376 -8.60 10.23 8.24
CA GLY A 376 -9.40 9.52 7.23
C GLY A 376 -8.86 8.12 6.96
N MET A 377 -7.54 7.95 6.85
CA MET A 377 -6.91 6.64 6.68
C MET A 377 -7.14 5.73 7.89
N ALA A 378 -6.96 6.24 9.12
CA ALA A 378 -7.28 5.47 10.32
C ALA A 378 -8.72 4.96 10.30
N SER A 379 -9.66 5.73 9.74
CA SER A 379 -11.07 5.35 9.59
C SER A 379 -11.28 4.31 8.49
N THR A 380 -10.62 4.44 7.33
CA THR A 380 -10.66 3.46 6.25
C THR A 380 -10.15 2.09 6.73
N PHE A 381 -9.02 2.09 7.41
CA PHE A 381 -8.41 0.88 7.98
C PHE A 381 -9.19 0.31 9.17
N PHE A 382 -9.91 1.13 9.93
CA PHE A 382 -10.87 0.67 10.94
C PHE A 382 -11.95 -0.24 10.32
N TYR A 383 -12.52 0.13 9.15
CA TYR A 383 -13.50 -0.73 8.47
C TYR A 383 -12.89 -2.05 8.01
N GLN A 384 -11.65 -2.07 7.55
CA GLN A 384 -10.93 -3.31 7.25
C GLN A 384 -10.80 -4.18 8.52
N GLY A 385 -10.45 -3.57 9.67
CA GLY A 385 -10.30 -4.26 10.95
C GLY A 385 -11.57 -4.97 11.41
N ILE A 386 -12.74 -4.33 11.30
CA ILE A 386 -14.04 -4.93 11.66
C ILE A 386 -14.61 -5.86 10.57
N GLY A 387 -13.85 -6.14 9.49
CA GLY A 387 -14.29 -7.03 8.40
C GLY A 387 -15.26 -6.40 7.40
N LYS A 388 -15.38 -5.07 7.36
CA LYS A 388 -16.26 -4.33 6.44
C LYS A 388 -15.45 -3.69 5.31
N GLY A 389 -14.69 -4.50 4.53
CA GLY A 389 -13.83 -4.02 3.44
C GLY A 389 -14.58 -3.25 2.35
N THR A 390 -15.82 -3.62 2.04
CA THR A 390 -16.65 -2.89 1.07
C THR A 390 -16.92 -1.44 1.49
N ILE A 391 -17.07 -1.16 2.79
CA ILE A 391 -17.23 0.19 3.30
C ILE A 391 -15.89 0.95 3.20
N SER A 392 -14.77 0.26 3.42
CA SER A 392 -13.43 0.83 3.20
C SER A 392 -13.28 1.31 1.75
N LEU A 393 -13.56 0.44 0.77
CA LEU A 393 -13.51 0.79 -0.65
C LEU A 393 -14.48 1.92 -1.02
N PHE A 394 -15.70 1.90 -0.50
CA PHE A 394 -16.68 2.96 -0.72
C PHE A 394 -16.12 4.33 -0.30
N TRP A 395 -15.49 4.43 0.87
CA TRP A 395 -14.86 5.67 1.32
C TRP A 395 -13.62 6.05 0.51
N THR A 396 -12.88 5.08 -0.05
CA THR A 396 -11.80 5.36 -0.99
C THR A 396 -12.33 5.97 -2.29
N ILE A 397 -13.42 5.43 -2.85
CA ILE A 397 -14.09 5.98 -4.05
C ILE A 397 -14.60 7.39 -3.76
N ILE A 398 -15.31 7.59 -2.64
CA ILE A 398 -15.80 8.92 -2.25
C ILE A 398 -14.63 9.90 -2.16
N ARG A 399 -13.54 9.54 -1.48
CA ARG A 399 -12.39 10.42 -1.29
C ARG A 399 -11.71 10.75 -2.60
N GLU A 400 -11.30 9.76 -3.38
CA GLU A 400 -10.46 9.98 -4.55
C GLU A 400 -11.27 10.45 -5.78
N VAL A 401 -12.43 9.84 -6.03
CA VAL A 401 -13.19 10.11 -7.25
C VAL A 401 -14.20 11.24 -7.05
N ILE A 402 -15.03 11.17 -6.02
CA ILE A 402 -16.11 12.14 -5.87
C ILE A 402 -15.58 13.48 -5.35
N PHE A 403 -14.93 13.47 -4.19
CA PHE A 403 -14.47 14.71 -3.57
C PHE A 403 -13.22 15.28 -4.24
N THR A 404 -12.19 14.45 -4.46
CA THR A 404 -10.91 14.98 -4.93
C THR A 404 -10.96 15.32 -6.43
N VAL A 405 -11.45 14.39 -7.28
CA VAL A 405 -11.63 14.69 -8.72
C VAL A 405 -12.67 15.81 -8.91
N GLY A 406 -13.79 15.78 -8.17
CA GLY A 406 -14.80 16.82 -8.22
C GLY A 406 -14.27 18.20 -7.82
N ALA A 407 -13.50 18.28 -6.73
CA ALA A 407 -12.89 19.55 -6.29
C ALA A 407 -11.80 20.04 -7.26
N THR A 408 -10.96 19.14 -7.80
CA THR A 408 -9.95 19.53 -8.81
C THR A 408 -10.60 20.05 -10.08
N PHE A 409 -11.67 19.42 -10.54
CA PHE A 409 -12.46 19.93 -11.68
C PHE A 409 -13.09 21.29 -11.36
N PHE A 410 -13.73 21.43 -10.20
CA PHE A 410 -14.43 22.65 -9.82
C PHE A 410 -13.48 23.84 -9.68
N PHE A 411 -12.41 23.72 -8.89
CA PHE A 411 -11.46 24.82 -8.68
C PHE A 411 -10.53 25.05 -9.88
N GLY A 412 -10.03 23.96 -10.49
CA GLY A 412 -9.04 24.04 -11.56
C GLY A 412 -9.64 24.49 -12.88
N ILE A 413 -10.77 23.88 -13.29
CA ILE A 413 -11.38 24.06 -14.61
C ILE A 413 -12.57 25.00 -14.53
N TYR A 414 -13.58 24.71 -13.72
CA TYR A 414 -14.83 25.49 -13.70
C TYR A 414 -14.63 26.91 -13.20
N LEU A 415 -13.90 27.12 -12.11
CA LEU A 415 -13.54 28.46 -11.61
C LEU A 415 -12.35 29.09 -12.36
N GLY A 416 -11.65 28.33 -13.20
CA GLY A 416 -10.54 28.84 -13.99
C GLY A 416 -9.27 29.21 -13.19
N TRP A 417 -9.10 28.68 -11.96
CA TRP A 417 -7.90 28.96 -11.14
C TRP A 417 -6.63 28.26 -11.65
N GLY A 418 -6.73 27.47 -12.72
CA GLY A 418 -5.60 26.79 -13.32
C GLY A 418 -4.96 25.74 -12.39
N LEU A 419 -3.62 25.59 -12.45
CA LEU A 419 -2.89 24.62 -11.63
C LEU A 419 -3.07 24.83 -10.13
N ILE A 420 -3.12 26.10 -9.68
CA ILE A 420 -3.35 26.40 -8.25
C ILE A 420 -4.70 25.84 -7.80
N GLY A 421 -5.74 25.96 -8.66
CA GLY A 421 -7.06 25.38 -8.40
C GLY A 421 -7.04 23.87 -8.34
N ILE A 422 -6.22 23.19 -9.16
CA ILE A 422 -6.04 21.73 -9.08
C ILE A 422 -5.37 21.33 -7.76
N TRP A 423 -4.28 22.03 -7.37
CA TRP A 423 -3.59 21.73 -6.11
C TRP A 423 -4.48 21.98 -4.89
N ALA A 424 -5.25 23.06 -4.92
CA ALA A 424 -6.25 23.35 -3.89
C ALA A 424 -7.38 22.29 -3.89
N GLY A 425 -7.84 21.86 -5.06
CA GLY A 425 -8.82 20.79 -5.19
C GLY A 425 -8.35 19.46 -4.60
N LEU A 426 -7.10 19.08 -4.86
CA LEU A 426 -6.47 17.90 -4.24
C LEU A 426 -6.46 18.00 -2.71
N ALA A 427 -6.09 19.16 -2.17
CA ALA A 427 -6.04 19.38 -0.71
C ALA A 427 -7.44 19.38 -0.09
N ILE A 428 -8.35 20.19 -0.63
CA ILE A 428 -9.70 20.38 -0.06
C ILE A 428 -10.53 19.10 -0.22
N GLY A 429 -10.49 18.46 -1.40
CA GLY A 429 -11.25 17.23 -1.66
C GLY A 429 -10.83 16.10 -0.71
N ARG A 430 -9.53 15.84 -0.57
CA ARG A 430 -9.03 14.82 0.37
C ARG A 430 -9.32 15.15 1.82
N ALA A 431 -9.18 16.42 2.21
CA ALA A 431 -9.47 16.87 3.57
C ALA A 431 -10.96 16.70 3.91
N ALA A 432 -11.86 17.18 3.06
CA ALA A 432 -13.30 17.10 3.26
C ALA A 432 -13.79 15.65 3.37
N ALA A 433 -13.38 14.80 2.42
CA ALA A 433 -13.73 13.38 2.46
C ALA A 433 -13.16 12.66 3.70
N SER A 434 -11.95 13.02 4.13
CA SER A 434 -11.32 12.44 5.33
C SER A 434 -12.08 12.82 6.60
N ILE A 435 -12.55 14.06 6.71
CA ILE A 435 -13.39 14.51 7.84
C ILE A 435 -14.70 13.71 7.85
N LEU A 436 -15.39 13.61 6.72
CA LEU A 436 -16.65 12.87 6.62
C LEU A 436 -16.46 11.38 6.95
N ASN A 437 -15.40 10.74 6.44
CA ASN A 437 -15.05 9.37 6.76
C ASN A 437 -14.82 9.20 8.28
N TYR A 438 -14.08 10.10 8.90
CA TYR A 438 -13.84 10.07 10.34
C TYR A 438 -15.14 10.20 11.14
N LEU A 439 -16.01 11.14 10.80
CA LEU A 439 -17.30 11.33 11.46
C LEU A 439 -18.19 10.09 11.31
N TYR A 440 -18.27 9.53 10.11
CA TYR A 440 -19.04 8.31 9.87
C TYR A 440 -18.47 7.10 10.62
N ALA A 441 -17.15 6.97 10.70
CA ALA A 441 -16.50 5.94 11.51
C ALA A 441 -16.85 6.11 13.01
N ARG A 442 -16.86 7.33 13.52
CA ARG A 442 -17.29 7.63 14.91
C ARG A 442 -18.75 7.25 15.15
N TYR A 443 -19.63 7.54 14.21
CA TYR A 443 -21.04 7.10 14.26
C TYR A 443 -21.15 5.58 14.28
N THR A 444 -20.46 4.89 13.38
CA THR A 444 -20.42 3.42 13.32
C THR A 444 -19.91 2.80 14.63
N ILE A 445 -18.84 3.37 15.22
CA ILE A 445 -18.29 2.89 16.49
C ILE A 445 -19.29 3.07 17.62
N LYS A 446 -20.05 4.17 17.65
CA LYS A 446 -21.11 4.37 18.66
C LYS A 446 -22.14 3.25 18.58
N GLY A 447 -22.65 2.92 17.38
CA GLY A 447 -23.59 1.81 17.20
C GLY A 447 -23.02 0.44 17.60
N ILE A 448 -21.73 0.19 17.30
CA ILE A 448 -21.05 -1.04 17.75
C ILE A 448 -20.98 -1.12 19.28
N ARG A 449 -20.67 -0.02 19.97
CA ARG A 449 -20.61 0.02 21.44
C ARG A 449 -21.98 -0.28 22.06
N GLU A 450 -23.02 0.34 21.55
CA GLU A 450 -24.40 0.10 22.01
C GLU A 450 -24.82 -1.36 21.83
N THR A 451 -24.45 -1.99 20.69
CA THR A 451 -24.75 -3.41 20.41
C THR A 451 -23.94 -4.37 21.30
N LEU A 452 -22.72 -4.00 21.69
CA LEU A 452 -21.85 -4.85 22.51
C LEU A 452 -22.06 -4.64 24.02
N GLY A 453 -22.90 -3.67 24.42
CA GLY A 453 -23.21 -3.41 25.83
C GLY A 453 -22.10 -2.72 26.62
N ASN A 454 -21.23 -1.96 25.95
CA ASN A 454 -20.08 -1.25 26.53
C ASN A 454 -20.13 0.25 26.24
#